data_6474c7b2820ab2fea322df5ed0b4329f
#
_entry.id   6474c7b2820ab2fea322df5ed0b4329f
#
_cell.length_a   1.000
_cell.length_b   1.000
_cell.length_c   1.000
_cell.angle_alpha   90.00
_cell.angle_beta   90.00
_cell.angle_gamma   90.00
#
_symmetry.space_group_name_H-M   'P 1'
#
loop_
_entity.id
_entity.type
_entity.pdbx_description
1 polymer ?
#
loop_
_entity_poly.entity_id
_entity_poly.type
_entity_poly.pdbx_seq_one_letter_code
_entity_poly.pdbx_strand_id
1 'polypeptide(L)'
;MQREKGLDIRVKQQLRKPVIFCDLINGGLFCGEQRLHPEMLQRMPEILNYSEEQTEREYRSYERIPDVVYAAGAGEGYLVLMDENQNCTDYAMPLRNMFDTAIAYMQQKKTIEKAHKEAKDLKTGGEYLSGFAKQDRLHPVIFLTFYHGEEPWKGGSSLHDILKFPEGLEDMKQFCPDFRMNLIHAWNVNPENFRTG
;
A
#
# COMPACT_ATOMS: atom_id res chain seq x y z
N MET A 1 13.74 23.58 0.70
CA MET A 1 12.48 23.49 1.48
C MET A 1 11.23 23.98 0.76
N GLN A 2 11.07 25.22 0.28
CA GLN A 2 9.86 25.62 -0.49
C GLN A 2 9.80 25.02 -1.91
N ARG A 3 10.94 24.87 -2.59
CA ARG A 3 11.03 24.25 -3.93
C ARG A 3 10.70 22.75 -3.91
N GLU A 4 11.14 22.05 -2.90
CA GLU A 4 10.91 20.60 -2.70
C GLU A 4 9.43 20.30 -2.43
N LYS A 5 8.77 21.08 -1.54
CA LYS A 5 7.31 20.96 -1.34
C LYS A 5 6.50 21.21 -2.61
N GLY A 6 6.97 22.09 -3.49
CA GLY A 6 6.34 22.35 -4.78
C GLY A 6 6.48 21.19 -5.77
N LEU A 7 7.59 20.44 -5.71
CA LEU A 7 7.83 19.27 -6.55
C LEU A 7 6.94 18.10 -6.11
N ASP A 8 6.90 17.79 -4.81
CA ASP A 8 6.03 16.74 -4.25
C ASP A 8 4.56 16.95 -4.64
N ILE A 9 4.06 18.17 -4.51
CA ILE A 9 2.68 18.49 -4.90
C ILE A 9 2.46 18.23 -6.39
N ARG A 10 3.42 18.56 -7.25
CA ARG A 10 3.31 18.34 -8.70
C ARG A 10 3.35 16.87 -9.04
N VAL A 11 4.26 16.09 -8.44
CA VAL A 11 4.34 14.64 -8.61
C VAL A 11 3.02 14.01 -8.22
N LYS A 12 2.50 14.30 -7.04
CA LYS A 12 1.19 13.83 -6.57
C LYS A 12 0.06 14.17 -7.56
N GLN A 13 0.03 15.41 -8.06
CA GLN A 13 -0.98 15.84 -9.04
C GLN A 13 -0.87 15.07 -10.37
N GLN A 14 0.35 14.74 -10.83
CA GLN A 14 0.53 13.94 -12.04
C GLN A 14 0.08 12.50 -11.82
N LEU A 15 0.47 11.86 -10.71
CA LEU A 15 0.10 10.48 -10.40
C LEU A 15 -1.40 10.29 -10.13
N ARG A 16 -2.12 11.37 -9.87
CA ARG A 16 -3.59 11.37 -9.86
C ARG A 16 -4.24 11.26 -11.23
N LYS A 17 -3.45 11.28 -12.31
CA LYS A 17 -3.94 11.02 -13.67
C LYS A 17 -3.78 9.53 -13.97
N PRO A 18 -4.87 8.81 -14.31
CA PRO A 18 -4.82 7.36 -14.53
C PRO A 18 -3.75 6.93 -15.55
N VAL A 19 -3.56 7.70 -16.62
CA VAL A 19 -2.56 7.41 -17.67
C VAL A 19 -1.14 7.42 -17.08
N ILE A 20 -0.79 8.45 -16.30
CA ILE A 20 0.53 8.58 -15.67
C ILE A 20 0.74 7.50 -14.61
N PHE A 21 -0.30 7.21 -13.82
CA PHE A 21 -0.23 6.18 -12.80
C PHE A 21 -0.04 4.78 -13.40
N CYS A 22 -0.79 4.44 -14.46
CA CYS A 22 -0.59 3.20 -15.20
C CYS A 22 0.83 3.09 -15.75
N ASP A 23 1.35 4.18 -16.31
CA ASP A 23 2.70 4.19 -16.87
C ASP A 23 3.76 3.97 -15.79
N LEU A 24 3.61 4.60 -14.61
CA LEU A 24 4.48 4.36 -13.46
C LEU A 24 4.48 2.87 -13.05
N ILE A 25 3.31 2.27 -12.92
CA ILE A 25 3.18 0.86 -12.52
C ILE A 25 3.74 -0.07 -13.62
N ASN A 26 3.35 0.15 -14.88
CA ASN A 26 3.79 -0.68 -15.99
C ASN A 26 5.31 -0.56 -16.21
N GLY A 27 5.85 0.64 -16.17
CA GLY A 27 7.28 0.87 -16.33
C GLY A 27 8.10 0.38 -15.13
N GLY A 28 7.65 0.67 -13.92
CA GLY A 28 8.41 0.39 -12.71
C GLY A 28 8.30 -1.03 -12.18
N LEU A 29 7.12 -1.67 -12.27
CA LEU A 29 6.92 -3.03 -11.75
C LEU A 29 6.92 -4.09 -12.83
N PHE A 30 6.52 -3.75 -14.06
CA PHE A 30 6.36 -4.71 -15.16
C PHE A 30 7.34 -4.48 -16.32
N CYS A 31 8.42 -3.70 -16.10
CA CYS A 31 9.46 -3.44 -17.08
C CYS A 31 8.94 -2.96 -18.45
N GLY A 32 7.87 -2.16 -18.44
CA GLY A 32 7.24 -1.61 -19.66
C GLY A 32 6.12 -2.48 -20.24
N GLU A 33 5.90 -3.68 -19.71
CA GLU A 33 4.78 -4.52 -20.12
C GLU A 33 3.45 -3.87 -19.70
N GLN A 34 2.54 -3.70 -20.64
CA GLN A 34 1.28 -2.97 -20.43
C GLN A 34 0.24 -3.89 -19.76
N ARG A 35 0.33 -4.02 -18.45
CA ARG A 35 -0.57 -4.82 -17.60
C ARG A 35 -1.77 -4.02 -17.09
N LEU A 36 -1.56 -2.74 -16.84
CA LEU A 36 -2.61 -1.82 -16.40
C LEU A 36 -2.96 -0.85 -17.52
N HIS A 37 -4.24 -0.59 -17.67
CA HIS A 37 -4.79 0.40 -18.58
C HIS A 37 -5.64 1.41 -17.82
N PRO A 38 -5.67 2.69 -18.23
CA PRO A 38 -6.38 3.76 -17.50
C PRO A 38 -7.86 3.48 -17.24
N GLU A 39 -8.53 2.79 -18.16
CA GLU A 39 -9.93 2.38 -18.07
C GLU A 39 -10.20 1.31 -16.99
N MET A 40 -9.16 0.62 -16.54
CA MET A 40 -9.24 -0.35 -15.43
C MET A 40 -9.17 0.33 -14.06
N LEU A 41 -8.79 1.61 -14.00
CA LEU A 41 -8.56 2.32 -12.77
C LEU A 41 -9.81 3.10 -12.33
N GLN A 42 -10.22 2.85 -11.10
CA GLN A 42 -11.19 3.66 -10.38
C GLN A 42 -10.52 4.33 -9.19
N ARG A 43 -10.59 5.66 -9.12
CA ARG A 43 -10.03 6.40 -8.00
C ARG A 43 -10.79 6.09 -6.71
N MET A 44 -10.04 5.83 -5.65
CA MET A 44 -10.57 5.60 -4.31
C MET A 44 -10.25 6.77 -3.37
N PRO A 45 -10.96 6.91 -2.24
CA PRO A 45 -10.57 7.83 -1.18
C PRO A 45 -9.15 7.55 -0.70
N GLU A 46 -8.35 8.59 -0.55
CA GLU A 46 -6.94 8.51 -0.10
C GLU A 46 -6.83 8.37 1.44
N ILE A 47 -7.94 8.22 2.16
CA ILE A 47 -7.94 8.16 3.61
C ILE A 47 -8.01 6.70 4.07
N LEU A 48 -6.96 6.25 4.74
CA LEU A 48 -6.92 4.99 5.45
C LEU A 48 -7.25 5.26 6.93
N ASN A 49 -8.41 4.82 7.36
CA ASN A 49 -8.86 4.97 8.74
C ASN A 49 -9.07 3.60 9.37
N TYR A 50 -8.40 3.37 10.48
CA TYR A 50 -8.70 2.23 11.34
C TYR A 50 -8.97 2.74 12.76
N SER A 51 -10.15 2.43 13.27
CA SER A 51 -10.52 2.73 14.64
C SER A 51 -10.90 1.46 15.36
N GLU A 52 -10.35 1.25 16.53
CA GLU A 52 -10.66 0.13 17.41
C GLU A 52 -11.32 0.68 18.68
N GLU A 53 -12.50 0.14 19.00
CA GLU A 53 -13.22 0.44 20.22
C GLU A 53 -12.67 -0.48 21.31
N GLN A 54 -11.82 0.04 22.20
CA GLN A 54 -11.22 -0.76 23.29
C GLN A 54 -12.07 -0.79 24.57
N THR A 55 -12.80 0.28 24.85
CA THR A 55 -13.79 0.40 25.93
C THR A 55 -14.72 1.57 25.61
N GLU A 56 -15.84 1.69 26.33
CA GLU A 56 -16.79 2.82 26.18
C GLU A 56 -16.16 4.22 26.35
N ARG A 57 -14.86 4.33 26.69
CA ARG A 57 -14.14 5.58 26.96
C ARG A 57 -12.84 5.77 26.21
N GLU A 58 -12.29 4.75 25.56
CA GLU A 58 -11.04 4.87 24.80
C GLU A 58 -11.25 4.49 23.33
N TYR A 59 -11.12 5.49 22.48
CA TYR A 59 -11.15 5.35 21.03
C TYR A 59 -9.73 5.52 20.51
N ARG A 60 -9.14 4.51 19.91
CA ARG A 60 -7.90 4.65 19.14
C ARG A 60 -8.23 4.69 17.67
N SER A 61 -7.96 5.83 17.04
CA SER A 61 -8.06 5.96 15.59
C SER A 61 -6.67 6.12 14.98
N TYR A 62 -6.41 5.38 13.92
CA TYR A 62 -5.25 5.54 13.08
C TYR A 62 -5.72 6.12 11.74
N GLU A 63 -5.19 7.27 11.39
CA GLU A 63 -5.44 7.89 10.10
C GLU A 63 -4.13 7.98 9.32
N ARG A 64 -4.16 7.48 8.09
CA ARG A 64 -3.06 7.57 7.15
C ARG A 64 -3.61 8.03 5.81
N ILE A 65 -2.85 8.85 5.12
CA ILE A 65 -3.26 9.45 3.86
C ILE A 65 -2.17 9.13 2.82
N PRO A 66 -2.28 8.01 2.09
CA PRO A 66 -1.44 7.77 0.93
C PRO A 66 -1.63 8.89 -0.09
N ASP A 67 -0.61 9.12 -0.92
CA ASP A 67 -0.67 10.20 -1.91
C ASP A 67 -1.70 9.92 -3.00
N VAL A 68 -1.82 8.67 -3.43
CA VAL A 68 -2.76 8.24 -4.46
C VAL A 68 -3.29 6.83 -4.14
N VAL A 69 -4.61 6.62 -4.34
CA VAL A 69 -5.24 5.30 -4.19
C VAL A 69 -6.16 5.03 -5.37
N TYR A 70 -5.96 3.86 -6.00
CA TYR A 70 -6.81 3.35 -7.04
C TYR A 70 -7.28 1.92 -6.75
N ALA A 71 -8.51 1.59 -7.15
CA ALA A 71 -8.92 0.23 -7.42
C ALA A 71 -8.63 -0.09 -8.88
N ALA A 72 -8.01 -1.23 -9.15
CA ALA A 72 -7.73 -1.68 -10.51
C ALA A 72 -8.32 -3.07 -10.73
N GLY A 73 -9.17 -3.22 -11.73
CA GLY A 73 -9.76 -4.50 -12.06
C GLY A 73 -10.94 -4.40 -13.01
N ALA A 74 -11.48 -5.57 -13.35
CA ALA A 74 -12.70 -5.72 -14.12
C ALA A 74 -13.58 -6.80 -13.49
N GLY A 75 -14.88 -6.52 -13.36
CA GLY A 75 -15.83 -7.46 -12.76
C GLY A 75 -15.78 -7.47 -11.23
N GLU A 76 -15.92 -8.66 -10.63
CA GLU A 76 -16.04 -8.81 -9.17
C GLU A 76 -14.72 -8.70 -8.40
N GLY A 77 -13.57 -8.80 -9.08
CA GLY A 77 -12.24 -8.73 -8.47
C GLY A 77 -11.52 -7.43 -8.79
N TYR A 78 -10.87 -6.83 -7.80
CA TYR A 78 -10.02 -5.67 -8.00
C TYR A 78 -8.77 -5.73 -7.10
N LEU A 79 -7.76 -4.96 -7.49
CA LEU A 79 -6.57 -4.69 -6.67
C LEU A 79 -6.67 -3.29 -6.10
N VAL A 80 -6.21 -3.10 -4.87
CA VAL A 80 -6.00 -1.77 -4.32
C VAL A 80 -4.55 -1.37 -4.58
N LEU A 81 -4.36 -0.29 -5.32
CA LEU A 81 -3.05 0.27 -5.63
C LEU A 81 -2.89 1.56 -4.85
N MET A 82 -1.87 1.62 -4.01
CA MET A 82 -1.54 2.79 -3.20
C MET A 82 -0.14 3.26 -3.50
N ASP A 83 0.07 4.56 -3.51
CA ASP A 83 1.37 5.18 -3.75
C ASP A 83 1.69 6.21 -2.68
N GLU A 84 2.95 6.25 -2.30
CA GLU A 84 3.56 7.24 -1.44
C GLU A 84 4.80 7.81 -2.13
N ASN A 85 4.79 9.12 -2.34
CA ASN A 85 5.92 9.83 -2.97
C ASN A 85 6.95 10.23 -1.94
N GLN A 86 8.22 10.00 -2.24
CA GLN A 86 9.32 10.36 -1.35
C GLN A 86 10.42 11.13 -2.10
N ASN A 87 10.86 12.24 -1.54
CA ASN A 87 12.01 13.02 -2.04
C ASN A 87 13.27 12.83 -1.17
N CYS A 88 13.13 12.22 -0.01
CA CYS A 88 14.21 11.89 0.89
C CYS A 88 14.12 10.43 1.33
N THR A 89 15.25 9.80 1.64
CA THR A 89 15.26 8.46 2.22
C THR A 89 14.59 8.46 3.59
N ASP A 90 13.53 7.70 3.74
CA ASP A 90 12.95 7.35 5.04
C ASP A 90 13.44 5.96 5.43
N TYR A 91 14.28 5.89 6.47
CA TYR A 91 14.89 4.62 6.92
C TYR A 91 13.87 3.66 7.55
N ALA A 92 12.69 4.13 7.94
CA ALA A 92 11.60 3.31 8.47
C ALA A 92 10.53 3.00 7.42
N MET A 93 10.74 3.31 6.14
CA MET A 93 9.75 3.14 5.08
C MET A 93 9.19 1.71 4.98
N PRO A 94 9.97 0.62 5.12
CA PRO A 94 9.41 -0.73 5.11
C PRO A 94 8.36 -0.96 6.20
N LEU A 95 8.60 -0.46 7.40
CA LEU A 95 7.64 -0.54 8.51
C LEU A 95 6.39 0.31 8.23
N ARG A 96 6.57 1.49 7.65
CA ARG A 96 5.48 2.40 7.30
C ARG A 96 4.58 1.79 6.22
N ASN A 97 5.16 1.26 5.14
CA ASN A 97 4.40 0.59 4.07
C ASN A 97 3.66 -0.65 4.58
N MET A 98 4.28 -1.43 5.46
CA MET A 98 3.65 -2.57 6.12
C MET A 98 2.43 -2.13 6.93
N PHE A 99 2.57 -1.08 7.73
CA PHE A 99 1.50 -0.54 8.55
C PHE A 99 0.33 -0.02 7.71
N ASP A 100 0.60 0.77 6.68
CA ASP A 100 -0.42 1.33 5.78
C ASP A 100 -1.15 0.22 5.01
N THR A 101 -0.42 -0.81 4.56
CA THR A 101 -1.00 -2.00 3.94
C THR A 101 -1.91 -2.76 4.91
N ALA A 102 -1.48 -2.92 6.17
CA ALA A 102 -2.28 -3.58 7.21
C ALA A 102 -3.57 -2.80 7.50
N ILE A 103 -3.51 -1.47 7.58
CA ILE A 103 -4.70 -0.63 7.75
C ILE A 103 -5.68 -0.83 6.59
N ALA A 104 -5.20 -0.86 5.34
CA ALA A 104 -6.04 -1.09 4.17
C ALA A 104 -6.76 -2.45 4.22
N TYR A 105 -6.08 -3.52 4.67
CA TYR A 105 -6.72 -4.82 4.88
C TYR A 105 -7.72 -4.80 6.04
N MET A 106 -7.41 -4.11 7.14
CA MET A 106 -8.31 -4.00 8.28
C MET A 106 -9.58 -3.21 7.93
N GLN A 107 -9.50 -2.20 7.08
CA GLN A 107 -10.69 -1.50 6.56
C GLN A 107 -11.58 -2.43 5.74
N GLN A 108 -11.00 -3.24 4.86
CA GLN A 108 -11.75 -4.23 4.08
C GLN A 108 -12.44 -5.23 5.00
N LYS A 109 -11.69 -5.78 5.98
CA LYS A 109 -12.24 -6.72 6.98
C LYS A 109 -13.42 -6.09 7.71
N LYS A 110 -13.30 -4.84 8.17
CA LYS A 110 -14.37 -4.14 8.89
C LYS A 110 -15.61 -3.93 8.02
N THR A 111 -15.43 -3.68 6.72
CA THR A 111 -16.54 -3.56 5.76
C THR A 111 -17.29 -4.89 5.61
N ILE A 112 -16.55 -6.00 5.49
CA ILE A 112 -17.12 -7.35 5.41
C ILE A 112 -17.86 -7.70 6.71
N GLU A 113 -17.24 -7.46 7.86
CA GLU A 113 -17.83 -7.70 9.18
C GLU A 113 -19.15 -6.93 9.36
N LYS A 114 -19.19 -5.67 8.92
CA LYS A 114 -20.41 -4.85 8.96
C LYS A 114 -21.51 -5.44 8.08
N ALA A 115 -21.18 -5.87 6.86
CA ALA A 115 -22.12 -6.49 5.95
C ALA A 115 -22.73 -7.77 6.55
N HIS A 116 -21.90 -8.65 7.14
CA HIS A 116 -22.38 -9.85 7.82
C HIS A 116 -23.23 -9.55 9.04
N LYS A 117 -22.87 -8.53 9.82
CA LYS A 117 -23.65 -8.10 10.99
C LYS A 117 -25.07 -7.61 10.57
N GLU A 118 -25.15 -6.90 9.45
CA GLU A 118 -26.44 -6.44 8.89
C GLU A 118 -27.23 -7.61 8.30
N ALA A 119 -26.58 -8.50 7.55
CA ALA A 119 -27.21 -9.66 6.93
C ALA A 119 -27.58 -10.79 7.91
N LYS A 120 -26.90 -10.86 9.09
CA LYS A 120 -27.03 -11.92 10.10
C LYS A 120 -26.82 -13.32 9.53
N ASP A 121 -25.84 -13.49 8.65
CA ASP A 121 -25.65 -14.70 7.83
C ASP A 121 -24.44 -15.56 8.27
N LEU A 122 -23.69 -15.16 9.29
CA LEU A 122 -22.63 -15.99 9.91
C LEU A 122 -23.22 -17.22 10.56
N LYS A 123 -22.57 -18.37 10.41
CA LYS A 123 -23.12 -19.69 10.76
C LYS A 123 -22.35 -20.43 11.85
N THR A 124 -21.06 -20.19 11.97
CA THR A 124 -20.18 -20.94 12.89
C THR A 124 -19.59 -20.06 13.98
N GLY A 125 -19.18 -20.67 15.10
CA GLY A 125 -18.53 -19.96 16.19
C GLY A 125 -17.26 -19.20 15.74
N GLY A 126 -16.49 -19.78 14.80
CA GLY A 126 -15.30 -19.14 14.25
C GLY A 126 -15.63 -17.92 13.39
N GLU A 127 -16.72 -17.97 12.61
CA GLU A 127 -17.20 -16.84 11.84
C GLU A 127 -17.72 -15.72 12.74
N TYR A 128 -18.49 -16.07 13.78
CA TYR A 128 -18.94 -15.08 14.77
C TYR A 128 -17.77 -14.43 15.52
N LEU A 129 -16.74 -15.21 15.86
CA LEU A 129 -15.56 -14.69 16.56
C LEU A 129 -14.77 -13.71 15.70
N SER A 130 -14.60 -14.02 14.41
CA SER A 130 -13.78 -13.23 13.48
C SER A 130 -14.56 -12.13 12.77
N GLY A 131 -15.90 -12.23 12.68
CA GLY A 131 -16.74 -11.41 11.81
C GLY A 131 -16.48 -11.66 10.32
N PHE A 132 -15.89 -12.84 9.98
CA PHE A 132 -15.39 -13.17 8.65
C PHE A 132 -15.78 -14.61 8.30
N ALA A 133 -16.53 -14.80 7.22
CA ALA A 133 -16.97 -16.12 6.80
C ALA A 133 -15.85 -16.87 6.05
N LYS A 134 -15.93 -18.20 6.02
CA LYS A 134 -14.89 -19.04 5.39
C LYS A 134 -14.65 -18.71 3.90
N GLN A 135 -15.66 -18.27 3.19
CA GLN A 135 -15.60 -17.91 1.76
C GLN A 135 -15.14 -16.48 1.50
N ASP A 136 -15.13 -15.62 2.50
CA ASP A 136 -14.71 -14.23 2.33
C ASP A 136 -13.26 -14.13 1.88
N ARG A 137 -12.99 -13.13 1.09
CA ARG A 137 -11.63 -12.82 0.60
C ARG A 137 -11.42 -11.33 0.65
N LEU A 138 -10.21 -10.95 1.00
CA LEU A 138 -9.75 -9.57 0.88
C LEU A 138 -9.22 -9.33 -0.53
N HIS A 139 -9.41 -8.13 -1.03
CA HIS A 139 -8.79 -7.70 -2.28
C HIS A 139 -7.31 -7.41 -2.04
N PRO A 140 -6.40 -7.88 -2.91
CA PRO A 140 -4.98 -7.62 -2.76
C PRO A 140 -4.66 -6.13 -2.72
N VAL A 141 -3.73 -5.75 -1.84
CA VAL A 141 -3.21 -4.39 -1.72
C VAL A 141 -1.76 -4.38 -2.21
N ILE A 142 -1.47 -3.56 -3.20
CA ILE A 142 -0.12 -3.30 -3.69
C ILE A 142 0.24 -1.88 -3.26
N PHE A 143 1.20 -1.76 -2.35
CA PHE A 143 1.72 -0.48 -1.92
C PHE A 143 3.00 -0.18 -2.66
N LEU A 144 3.07 1.01 -3.26
CA LEU A 144 4.21 1.51 -4.02
C LEU A 144 4.87 2.65 -3.25
N THR A 145 6.19 2.73 -3.30
CA THR A 145 6.93 3.92 -2.94
C THR A 145 7.63 4.47 -4.17
N PHE A 146 7.21 5.64 -4.64
CA PHE A 146 7.90 6.34 -5.72
C PHE A 146 8.90 7.32 -5.14
N TYR A 147 10.18 7.00 -5.31
CA TYR A 147 11.28 7.83 -4.84
C TYR A 147 11.84 8.69 -5.97
N HIS A 148 11.73 10.00 -5.80
CA HIS A 148 12.22 10.99 -6.77
C HIS A 148 13.29 11.95 -6.19
N GLY A 149 13.92 11.55 -5.08
CA GLY A 149 15.02 12.32 -4.46
C GLY A 149 16.26 12.39 -5.34
N GLU A 150 17.06 13.41 -5.16
CA GLU A 150 18.30 13.64 -5.93
C GLU A 150 19.42 12.65 -5.55
N GLU A 151 19.45 12.21 -4.30
CA GLU A 151 20.40 11.24 -3.78
C GLU A 151 19.89 9.80 -4.00
N PRO A 152 20.78 8.80 -4.16
CA PRO A 152 20.36 7.40 -4.18
C PRO A 152 19.61 7.01 -2.90
N TRP A 153 18.65 6.09 -3.03
CA TRP A 153 17.99 5.51 -1.86
C TRP A 153 19.00 4.79 -0.96
N LYS A 154 19.04 5.15 0.30
CA LYS A 154 20.01 4.63 1.30
C LYS A 154 19.32 3.81 2.39
N GLY A 155 17.98 3.70 2.37
CA GLY A 155 17.21 2.91 3.32
C GLY A 155 17.13 1.43 2.96
N GLY A 156 16.61 0.63 3.88
CA GLY A 156 16.23 -0.75 3.60
C GLY A 156 15.11 -0.82 2.57
N SER A 157 15.01 -1.93 1.86
CA SER A 157 13.94 -2.25 0.93
C SER A 157 12.94 -3.26 1.49
N SER A 158 13.25 -3.84 2.65
CA SER A 158 12.39 -4.78 3.35
C SER A 158 12.42 -4.56 4.86
N LEU A 159 11.44 -5.14 5.56
CA LEU A 159 11.41 -5.13 7.02
C LEU A 159 12.67 -5.78 7.61
N HIS A 160 13.13 -6.87 7.01
CA HIS A 160 14.34 -7.57 7.45
C HIS A 160 15.60 -6.71 7.39
N ASP A 161 15.66 -5.70 6.51
CA ASP A 161 16.83 -4.81 6.40
C ASP A 161 16.96 -3.85 7.60
N ILE A 162 15.86 -3.65 8.34
CA ILE A 162 15.80 -2.75 9.50
C ILE A 162 15.65 -3.49 10.83
N LEU A 163 15.62 -4.84 10.82
CA LEU A 163 15.58 -5.64 12.03
C LEU A 163 17.00 -5.93 12.54
N LYS A 164 17.13 -5.95 13.86
CA LYS A 164 18.39 -6.36 14.54
C LYS A 164 18.15 -7.65 15.30
N PHE A 165 18.82 -8.72 14.86
CA PHE A 165 18.82 -9.99 15.56
C PHE A 165 19.94 -10.01 16.61
N PRO A 166 19.71 -10.66 17.79
CA PRO A 166 20.75 -10.89 18.78
C PRO A 166 21.85 -11.79 18.22
N GLU A 167 23.08 -11.61 18.71
CA GLU A 167 24.23 -12.45 18.37
C GLU A 167 23.92 -13.92 18.70
N GLY A 168 24.17 -14.82 17.74
CA GLY A 168 23.90 -16.25 17.86
C GLY A 168 22.45 -16.67 17.63
N LEU A 169 21.54 -15.73 17.30
CA LEU A 169 20.13 -16.00 16.98
C LEU A 169 19.73 -15.46 15.60
N GLU A 170 20.68 -15.23 14.71
CA GLU A 170 20.45 -14.69 13.37
C GLU A 170 19.60 -15.62 12.49
N ASP A 171 19.66 -16.94 12.77
CA ASP A 171 18.86 -17.96 12.10
C ASP A 171 17.36 -17.84 12.40
N MET A 172 16.97 -17.17 13.51
CA MET A 172 15.57 -16.88 13.80
C MET A 172 14.91 -15.96 12.76
N LYS A 173 15.71 -15.30 11.92
CA LYS A 173 15.20 -14.50 10.80
C LYS A 173 14.23 -15.25 9.90
N GLN A 174 14.43 -16.56 9.70
CA GLN A 174 13.56 -17.41 8.89
C GLN A 174 12.11 -17.51 9.42
N PHE A 175 11.90 -17.28 10.71
CA PHE A 175 10.57 -17.31 11.35
C PHE A 175 9.94 -15.92 11.46
N CYS A 176 10.68 -14.87 11.13
CA CYS A 176 10.18 -13.51 11.13
C CYS A 176 9.66 -13.16 9.73
N PRO A 177 8.35 -12.88 9.56
CA PRO A 177 7.81 -12.48 8.27
C PRO A 177 8.53 -11.25 7.73
N ASP A 178 8.88 -11.29 6.45
CA ASP A 178 9.44 -10.13 5.75
C ASP A 178 8.34 -9.37 5.01
N PHE A 179 8.44 -8.06 5.00
CA PHE A 179 7.62 -7.17 4.19
C PHE A 179 8.53 -6.40 3.23
N ARG A 180 8.44 -6.71 1.94
CA ARG A 180 9.23 -6.06 0.90
C ARG A 180 8.46 -4.90 0.29
N MET A 181 9.15 -3.78 0.11
CA MET A 181 8.61 -2.62 -0.57
C MET A 181 8.64 -2.80 -2.08
N ASN A 182 7.65 -2.26 -2.77
CA ASN A 182 7.73 -1.98 -4.20
C ASN A 182 8.30 -0.57 -4.35
N LEU A 183 9.61 -0.47 -4.39
CA LEU A 183 10.33 0.80 -4.52
C LEU A 183 10.64 1.08 -5.99
N ILE A 184 10.10 2.15 -6.53
CA ILE A 184 10.48 2.69 -7.84
C ILE A 184 11.34 3.92 -7.60
N HIS A 185 12.58 3.87 -8.05
CA HIS A 185 13.52 4.97 -7.97
C HIS A 185 13.63 5.64 -9.33
N ALA A 186 13.24 6.91 -9.42
CA ALA A 186 13.15 7.65 -10.69
C ALA A 186 14.46 7.64 -11.53
N TRP A 187 15.61 7.53 -10.87
CA TRP A 187 16.92 7.52 -11.53
C TRP A 187 17.41 6.12 -11.95
N ASN A 188 16.81 5.05 -11.43
CA ASN A 188 17.22 3.67 -11.69
C ASN A 188 16.29 2.93 -12.64
N VAL A 189 15.26 3.61 -13.14
CA VAL A 189 14.34 3.03 -14.10
C VAL A 189 14.89 3.19 -15.52
N ASN A 190 14.66 2.19 -16.39
CA ASN A 190 14.94 2.34 -17.81
C ASN A 190 13.88 3.25 -18.44
N PRO A 191 14.24 4.44 -18.99
CA PRO A 191 13.28 5.35 -19.61
C PRO A 191 12.45 4.72 -20.73
N GLU A 192 12.99 3.73 -21.43
CA GLU A 192 12.29 3.03 -22.52
C GLU A 192 11.06 2.21 -22.05
N ASN A 193 10.99 1.92 -20.73
CA ASN A 193 9.86 1.24 -20.14
C ASN A 193 8.63 2.15 -19.95
N PHE A 194 8.79 3.46 -20.13
CA PHE A 194 7.73 4.45 -19.91
C PHE A 194 7.27 5.04 -21.24
N ARG A 195 5.97 5.28 -21.37
CA ARG A 195 5.33 5.83 -22.57
C ARG A 195 5.01 7.30 -22.47
N THR A 196 4.85 7.79 -21.24
CA THR A 196 4.59 9.20 -20.93
C THR A 196 5.88 9.79 -20.40
N GLY A 197 6.72 10.31 -21.28
CA GLY A 197 7.96 11.03 -20.94
C GLY A 197 7.74 12.42 -20.38
#